data_35bc86f13d90dd1a0b0e748d51f90a6e
#
_entry.id   35bc86f13d90dd1a0b0e748d51f90a6e
#
_cell.length_a   1.000
_cell.length_b   1.000
_cell.length_c   1.000
_cell.angle_alpha   90.00
_cell.angle_beta   90.00
_cell.angle_gamma   90.00
#
_symmetry.space_group_name_H-M   'P 1'
#
loop_
_entity.id
_entity.type
_entity.pdbx_description
1 polymer ?
#
loop_
_entity_poly.entity_id
_entity_poly.type
_entity_poly.pdbx_seq_one_letter_code
_entity_poly.pdbx_strand_id
1 'polypeptide(L)'
;MYRVAFLVLIAAVALPASSLSAREGGPALADAQRAFFNARYQTAADLALALQASDAEALAPYEVRTSALHFQLRDALGKSPDKGKAFKLCATCPELLKAFLTDTKKGQAMARARLQSDPADDDALFFLGKLNLNYVWLHLETLGRKTGWSEYWEARRSLDAALEDNPRHMRARVARAWVDYIVATKMTRGTRWVLGGGSKKSAFIGAREAAGADSEFFVRVEAEFALWEMLVRDRQLAEATAIAQRLALDFPENHKLANFLNAAPAQNLNGRGVQSDTAP
;
A
#
# COMPACT_ATOMS: atom_id res chain seq x y z
N MET A 1 6.36 -20.25 -82.92
CA MET A 1 6.62 -19.06 -82.11
C MET A 1 5.40 -18.79 -81.23
N TYR A 2 5.38 -19.34 -80.00
CA TYR A 2 4.31 -19.09 -79.02
C TYR A 2 4.85 -18.19 -77.90
N ARG A 3 4.28 -16.97 -77.76
CA ARG A 3 4.53 -16.05 -76.63
C ARG A 3 3.56 -16.40 -75.54
N VAL A 4 4.08 -16.90 -74.45
CA VAL A 4 3.36 -17.08 -73.14
C VAL A 4 3.42 -15.78 -72.37
N ALA A 5 2.27 -15.14 -72.18
CA ALA A 5 2.14 -13.97 -71.34
C ALA A 5 1.92 -14.43 -69.89
N PHE A 6 2.85 -14.10 -68.99
CA PHE A 6 2.70 -14.32 -67.54
C PHE A 6 1.89 -13.15 -66.94
N LEU A 7 0.69 -13.46 -66.47
CA LEU A 7 -0.15 -12.57 -65.68
C LEU A 7 0.28 -12.71 -64.24
N VAL A 8 0.94 -11.67 -63.70
CA VAL A 8 1.26 -11.59 -62.25
C VAL A 8 0.05 -11.03 -61.53
N LEU A 9 -0.63 -11.91 -60.77
CA LEU A 9 -1.72 -11.53 -59.88
C LEU A 9 -1.12 -10.99 -58.55
N ILE A 10 -1.16 -9.67 -58.33
CA ILE A 10 -0.81 -9.05 -57.07
C ILE A 10 -2.01 -9.18 -56.11
N ALA A 11 -1.96 -10.14 -55.21
CA ALA A 11 -2.91 -10.22 -54.09
C ALA A 11 -2.57 -9.16 -53.08
N ALA A 12 -3.39 -8.11 -53.01
CA ALA A 12 -3.34 -7.12 -51.95
C ALA A 12 -3.83 -7.76 -50.63
N VAL A 13 -2.90 -8.12 -49.75
CA VAL A 13 -3.22 -8.53 -48.38
C VAL A 13 -3.63 -7.27 -47.61
N ALA A 14 -4.94 -7.07 -47.44
CA ALA A 14 -5.47 -6.08 -46.51
C ALA A 14 -5.20 -6.57 -45.10
N LEU A 15 -4.17 -6.03 -44.46
CA LEU A 15 -3.97 -6.16 -43.02
C LEU A 15 -5.16 -5.49 -42.32
N PRO A 16 -5.84 -6.18 -41.37
CA PRO A 16 -6.82 -5.50 -40.54
C PRO A 16 -6.07 -4.45 -39.75
N ALA A 17 -6.41 -3.18 -39.96
CA ALA A 17 -6.03 -2.10 -39.06
C ALA A 17 -6.65 -2.44 -37.71
N SER A 18 -5.84 -3.03 -36.82
CA SER A 18 -6.17 -3.12 -35.42
C SER A 18 -6.35 -1.69 -34.95
N SER A 19 -7.60 -1.25 -34.86
CA SER A 19 -7.97 -0.02 -34.21
C SER A 19 -7.51 -0.15 -32.75
N LEU A 20 -6.32 0.40 -32.44
CA LEU A 20 -5.99 0.87 -31.11
C LEU A 20 -7.03 1.95 -30.79
N SER A 21 -8.20 1.50 -30.33
CA SER A 21 -9.15 2.35 -29.65
C SER A 21 -8.39 2.84 -28.42
N ALA A 22 -7.79 4.01 -28.52
CA ALA A 22 -7.40 4.79 -27.36
C ALA A 22 -8.66 4.88 -26.50
N ARG A 23 -8.68 4.18 -25.38
CA ARG A 23 -9.74 4.28 -24.35
C ARG A 23 -9.70 5.71 -23.86
N GLU A 24 -10.48 6.57 -24.51
CA GLU A 24 -10.62 7.97 -24.11
C GLU A 24 -11.16 8.00 -22.67
N GLY A 25 -10.30 8.47 -21.71
CA GLY A 25 -10.76 9.28 -20.60
C GLY A 25 -11.29 8.61 -19.36
N GLY A 26 -11.03 7.31 -19.10
CA GLY A 26 -11.29 6.71 -17.78
C GLY A 26 -10.14 6.97 -16.81
N PRO A 27 -10.39 7.01 -15.46
CA PRO A 27 -9.34 7.18 -14.47
C PRO A 27 -8.33 6.04 -14.57
N ALA A 28 -7.04 6.37 -14.54
CA ALA A 28 -5.98 5.37 -14.47
C ALA A 28 -5.69 4.98 -13.01
N LEU A 29 -5.20 3.76 -12.78
CA LEU A 29 -4.77 3.32 -11.43
C LEU A 29 -3.74 4.30 -10.84
N ALA A 30 -2.86 4.82 -11.68
CA ALA A 30 -1.87 5.83 -11.32
C ALA A 30 -2.49 7.11 -10.74
N ASP A 31 -3.68 7.53 -11.21
CA ASP A 31 -4.38 8.71 -10.68
C ASP A 31 -4.91 8.45 -9.26
N ALA A 32 -5.47 7.26 -9.03
CA ALA A 32 -5.93 6.85 -7.70
C ALA A 32 -4.76 6.75 -6.72
N GLN A 33 -3.63 6.15 -7.14
CA GLN A 33 -2.41 6.06 -6.33
C GLN A 33 -1.82 7.46 -6.05
N ARG A 34 -1.75 8.33 -7.04
CA ARG A 34 -1.28 9.71 -6.86
C ARG A 34 -2.15 10.49 -5.88
N ALA A 35 -3.47 10.36 -5.97
CA ALA A 35 -4.39 10.96 -5.02
C ALA A 35 -4.17 10.40 -3.60
N PHE A 36 -3.97 9.07 -3.47
CA PHE A 36 -3.69 8.42 -2.19
C PHE A 36 -2.40 8.96 -1.55
N PHE A 37 -1.30 9.01 -2.29
CA PHE A 37 -0.02 9.50 -1.78
C PHE A 37 0.02 11.02 -1.55
N ASN A 38 -0.87 11.79 -2.17
CA ASN A 38 -1.14 13.18 -1.82
C ASN A 38 -2.07 13.34 -0.59
N ALA A 39 -2.42 12.25 0.09
CA ALA A 39 -3.36 12.23 1.21
C ALA A 39 -4.79 12.74 0.86
N ARG A 40 -5.15 12.75 -0.42
CA ARG A 40 -6.50 13.01 -0.92
C ARG A 40 -7.31 11.71 -0.94
N TYR A 41 -7.54 11.16 0.25
CA TYR A 41 -8.07 9.80 0.40
C TYR A 41 -9.49 9.63 -0.15
N GLN A 42 -10.35 10.65 -0.06
CA GLN A 42 -11.68 10.60 -0.68
C GLN A 42 -11.56 10.46 -2.20
N THR A 43 -10.78 11.33 -2.84
CA THR A 43 -10.54 11.28 -4.29
C THR A 43 -9.95 9.93 -4.71
N ALA A 44 -8.98 9.41 -3.96
CA ALA A 44 -8.40 8.10 -4.22
C ALA A 44 -9.43 6.96 -4.15
N ALA A 45 -10.32 7.00 -3.15
CA ALA A 45 -11.38 6.01 -2.98
C ALA A 45 -12.41 6.07 -4.12
N ASP A 46 -12.78 7.28 -4.58
CA ASP A 46 -13.75 7.48 -5.65
C ASP A 46 -13.18 7.04 -7.02
N LEU A 47 -11.92 7.40 -7.33
CA LEU A 47 -11.24 6.94 -8.53
C LEU A 47 -11.08 5.42 -8.55
N ALA A 48 -10.70 4.81 -7.42
CA ALA A 48 -10.58 3.36 -7.31
C ALA A 48 -11.95 2.67 -7.46
N LEU A 49 -13.05 3.26 -6.98
CA LEU A 49 -14.40 2.74 -7.19
C LEU A 49 -14.80 2.77 -8.67
N ALA A 50 -14.48 3.85 -9.39
CA ALA A 50 -14.73 3.95 -10.81
C ALA A 50 -13.93 2.89 -11.60
N LEU A 51 -12.69 2.60 -11.18
CA LEU A 51 -11.87 1.54 -11.76
C LEU A 51 -12.46 0.15 -11.53
N GLN A 52 -13.00 -0.14 -10.34
CA GLN A 52 -13.71 -1.41 -10.07
C GLN A 52 -14.94 -1.59 -10.97
N ALA A 53 -15.59 -0.50 -11.37
CA ALA A 53 -16.73 -0.56 -12.29
C ALA A 53 -16.29 -0.82 -13.74
N SER A 54 -15.10 -0.36 -14.14
CA SER A 54 -14.57 -0.53 -15.49
C SER A 54 -13.87 -1.88 -15.70
N ASP A 55 -13.27 -2.44 -14.64
CA ASP A 55 -12.60 -3.74 -14.64
C ASP A 55 -12.90 -4.44 -13.30
N ALA A 56 -13.93 -5.29 -13.35
CA ALA A 56 -14.41 -5.97 -12.15
C ALA A 56 -13.46 -7.06 -11.63
N GLU A 57 -12.47 -7.49 -12.43
CA GLU A 57 -11.52 -8.55 -12.09
C GLU A 57 -10.16 -8.00 -11.61
N ALA A 58 -9.93 -6.70 -11.75
CA ALA A 58 -8.71 -6.07 -11.28
C ALA A 58 -8.68 -5.98 -9.75
N LEU A 59 -7.64 -6.53 -9.11
CA LEU A 59 -7.47 -6.52 -7.64
C LEU A 59 -6.90 -5.19 -7.11
N ALA A 60 -6.06 -4.52 -7.89
CA ALA A 60 -5.39 -3.29 -7.48
C ALA A 60 -6.35 -2.17 -7.06
N PRO A 61 -7.49 -1.92 -7.74
CA PRO A 61 -8.45 -0.90 -7.29
C PRO A 61 -9.06 -1.20 -5.92
N TYR A 62 -9.26 -2.48 -5.56
CA TYR A 62 -9.77 -2.85 -4.22
C TYR A 62 -8.73 -2.55 -3.13
N GLU A 63 -7.45 -2.83 -3.41
CA GLU A 63 -6.36 -2.52 -2.48
C GLU A 63 -6.25 -1.00 -2.25
N VAL A 64 -6.18 -0.19 -3.30
CA VAL A 64 -6.09 1.27 -3.20
C VAL A 64 -7.32 1.85 -2.47
N ARG A 65 -8.53 1.37 -2.80
CA ARG A 65 -9.75 1.87 -2.17
C ARG A 65 -9.83 1.51 -0.69
N THR A 66 -9.53 0.27 -0.32
CA THR A 66 -9.53 -0.13 1.09
C THR A 66 -8.45 0.61 1.88
N SER A 67 -7.27 0.82 1.30
CA SER A 67 -6.25 1.67 1.91
C SER A 67 -6.76 3.10 2.12
N ALA A 68 -7.37 3.71 1.11
CA ALA A 68 -7.91 5.08 1.19
C ALA A 68 -9.03 5.21 2.24
N LEU A 69 -9.99 4.29 2.26
CA LEU A 69 -11.07 4.25 3.25
C LEU A 69 -10.54 4.04 4.68
N HIS A 70 -9.51 3.22 4.86
CA HIS A 70 -8.84 3.05 6.15
C HIS A 70 -8.24 4.38 6.64
N PHE A 71 -7.54 5.12 5.78
CA PHE A 71 -6.95 6.41 6.14
C PHE A 71 -8.02 7.47 6.41
N GLN A 72 -9.15 7.50 5.68
CA GLN A 72 -10.29 8.37 5.98
C GLN A 72 -10.86 8.07 7.37
N LEU A 73 -11.10 6.80 7.71
CA LEU A 73 -11.56 6.39 9.04
C LEU A 73 -10.57 6.81 10.13
N ARG A 74 -9.27 6.60 9.90
CA ARG A 74 -8.22 7.00 10.84
C ARG A 74 -8.20 8.51 11.08
N ASP A 75 -8.34 9.29 10.02
CA ASP A 75 -8.32 10.74 10.12
C ASP A 75 -9.63 11.27 10.78
N ALA A 76 -10.80 10.68 10.45
CA ALA A 76 -12.07 11.02 11.08
C ALA A 76 -12.12 10.70 12.59
N LEU A 77 -11.51 9.59 13.02
CA LEU A 77 -11.44 9.21 14.44
C LEU A 77 -10.34 9.95 15.22
N GLY A 78 -9.41 10.56 14.52
CA GLY A 78 -8.33 11.36 15.10
C GLY A 78 -7.50 10.60 16.14
N LYS A 79 -6.91 11.36 17.07
CA LYS A 79 -6.06 10.85 18.16
C LYS A 79 -6.85 10.50 19.42
N SER A 80 -8.18 10.32 19.36
CA SER A 80 -8.99 9.98 20.53
C SER A 80 -8.48 8.73 21.23
N PRO A 81 -8.31 8.74 22.57
CA PRO A 81 -7.95 7.55 23.33
C PRO A 81 -9.10 6.53 23.38
N ASP A 82 -10.34 6.98 23.34
CA ASP A 82 -11.53 6.14 23.27
C ASP A 82 -12.06 6.07 21.81
N LYS A 83 -11.57 5.09 21.07
CA LYS A 83 -11.98 4.86 19.69
C LYS A 83 -13.45 4.49 19.54
N GLY A 84 -14.02 3.79 20.52
CA GLY A 84 -15.43 3.42 20.51
C GLY A 84 -16.35 4.63 20.62
N LYS A 85 -16.05 5.55 21.52
CA LYS A 85 -16.78 6.82 21.68
C LYS A 85 -16.59 7.71 20.44
N ALA A 86 -15.35 7.86 19.95
CA ALA A 86 -15.08 8.62 18.72
C ALA A 86 -15.87 8.09 17.53
N PHE A 87 -15.92 6.77 17.35
CA PHE A 87 -16.68 6.13 16.27
C PHE A 87 -18.20 6.43 16.37
N LYS A 88 -18.77 6.37 17.56
CA LYS A 88 -20.20 6.67 17.78
C LYS A 88 -20.55 8.12 17.46
N LEU A 89 -19.61 9.04 17.65
CA LEU A 89 -19.80 10.48 17.38
C LEU A 89 -19.49 10.87 15.92
N CYS A 90 -18.86 9.98 15.18
CA CYS A 90 -18.48 10.22 13.79
C CYS A 90 -19.64 9.87 12.85
N ALA A 91 -20.29 10.88 12.26
CA ALA A 91 -21.45 10.68 11.39
C ALA A 91 -21.13 9.87 10.11
N THR A 92 -19.92 10.00 9.56
CA THR A 92 -19.51 9.34 8.31
C THR A 92 -18.87 7.97 8.53
N CYS A 93 -18.39 7.68 9.75
CA CYS A 93 -17.63 6.45 10.01
C CYS A 93 -18.40 5.14 9.77
N PRO A 94 -19.72 5.02 10.04
CA PRO A 94 -20.45 3.80 9.72
C PRO A 94 -20.45 3.46 8.23
N GLU A 95 -20.66 4.45 7.36
CA GLU A 95 -20.68 4.23 5.91
C GLU A 95 -19.27 3.95 5.36
N LEU A 96 -18.25 4.66 5.84
CA LEU A 96 -16.85 4.38 5.50
C LEU A 96 -16.45 2.95 5.89
N LEU A 97 -16.82 2.52 7.10
CA LEU A 97 -16.55 1.16 7.56
C LEU A 97 -17.28 0.11 6.72
N LYS A 98 -18.56 0.35 6.40
CA LYS A 98 -19.36 -0.53 5.55
C LYS A 98 -18.73 -0.67 4.16
N ALA A 99 -18.35 0.43 3.51
CA ALA A 99 -17.67 0.44 2.23
C ALA A 99 -16.35 -0.34 2.29
N PHE A 100 -15.52 -0.06 3.31
CA PHE A 100 -14.27 -0.76 3.55
C PHE A 100 -14.46 -2.28 3.66
N LEU A 101 -15.39 -2.73 4.50
CA LEU A 101 -15.64 -4.17 4.72
C LEU A 101 -16.18 -4.86 3.47
N THR A 102 -17.05 -4.17 2.71
CA THR A 102 -17.59 -4.69 1.46
C THR A 102 -16.49 -4.92 0.43
N ASP A 103 -15.62 -3.93 0.21
CA ASP A 103 -14.54 -4.05 -0.77
C ASP A 103 -13.46 -5.02 -0.34
N THR A 104 -13.10 -5.02 0.95
CA THR A 104 -12.16 -6.01 1.48
C THR A 104 -12.65 -7.43 1.22
N LYS A 105 -13.92 -7.73 1.57
CA LYS A 105 -14.51 -9.06 1.37
C LYS A 105 -14.55 -9.44 -0.11
N LYS A 106 -14.91 -8.50 -1.00
CA LYS A 106 -15.00 -8.75 -2.43
C LYS A 106 -13.61 -9.01 -3.03
N GLY A 107 -12.64 -8.14 -2.74
CA GLY A 107 -11.26 -8.32 -3.23
C GLY A 107 -10.61 -9.61 -2.70
N GLN A 108 -10.81 -9.96 -1.42
CA GLN A 108 -10.35 -11.23 -0.84
C GLN A 108 -10.97 -12.45 -1.55
N ALA A 109 -12.28 -12.41 -1.85
CA ALA A 109 -12.96 -13.50 -2.54
C ALA A 109 -12.41 -13.67 -3.96
N MET A 110 -12.17 -12.57 -4.68
CA MET A 110 -11.59 -12.59 -6.02
C MET A 110 -10.16 -13.13 -6.02
N ALA A 111 -9.32 -12.66 -5.09
CA ALA A 111 -7.95 -13.16 -4.99
C ALA A 111 -7.91 -14.66 -4.67
N ARG A 112 -8.75 -15.14 -3.75
CA ARG A 112 -8.87 -16.58 -3.46
C ARG A 112 -9.37 -17.39 -4.66
N ALA A 113 -10.32 -16.86 -5.45
CA ALA A 113 -10.81 -17.54 -6.66
C ALA A 113 -9.68 -17.67 -7.71
N ARG A 114 -8.87 -16.63 -7.90
CA ARG A 114 -7.69 -16.70 -8.78
C ARG A 114 -6.68 -17.75 -8.28
N LEU A 115 -6.40 -17.79 -6.99
CA LEU A 115 -5.48 -18.77 -6.38
C LEU A 115 -6.00 -20.21 -6.42
N GLN A 116 -7.31 -20.42 -6.54
CA GLN A 116 -7.87 -21.76 -6.77
C GLN A 116 -7.55 -22.26 -8.20
N SER A 117 -7.47 -21.35 -9.16
CA SER A 117 -7.15 -21.66 -10.57
C SER A 117 -5.63 -21.69 -10.81
N ASP A 118 -4.91 -20.80 -10.17
CA ASP A 118 -3.43 -20.69 -10.23
C ASP A 118 -2.89 -20.36 -8.83
N PRO A 119 -2.43 -21.36 -8.08
CA PRO A 119 -1.88 -21.17 -6.73
C PRO A 119 -0.59 -20.33 -6.68
N ALA A 120 0.10 -20.14 -7.80
CA ALA A 120 1.32 -19.34 -7.92
C ALA A 120 1.07 -17.95 -8.55
N ASP A 121 -0.17 -17.49 -8.63
CA ASP A 121 -0.51 -16.16 -9.11
C ASP A 121 0.05 -15.09 -8.12
N ASP A 122 1.21 -14.53 -8.45
CA ASP A 122 1.94 -13.54 -7.66
C ASP A 122 1.08 -12.35 -7.25
N ASP A 123 0.28 -11.81 -8.18
CA ASP A 123 -0.60 -10.68 -7.94
C ASP A 123 -1.71 -11.06 -6.96
N ALA A 124 -2.34 -12.22 -7.15
CA ALA A 124 -3.39 -12.69 -6.25
C ALA A 124 -2.87 -12.95 -4.85
N LEU A 125 -1.68 -13.56 -4.71
CA LEU A 125 -1.00 -13.74 -3.43
C LEU A 125 -0.71 -12.40 -2.76
N PHE A 126 -0.13 -11.45 -3.48
CA PHE A 126 0.17 -10.12 -2.96
C PHE A 126 -1.09 -9.37 -2.52
N PHE A 127 -2.11 -9.28 -3.38
CA PHE A 127 -3.33 -8.53 -3.07
C PHE A 127 -4.15 -9.19 -1.96
N LEU A 128 -4.21 -10.51 -1.89
CA LEU A 128 -4.81 -11.21 -0.75
C LEU A 128 -4.11 -10.83 0.56
N GLY A 129 -2.78 -10.84 0.55
CA GLY A 129 -1.96 -10.40 1.68
C GLY A 129 -2.25 -8.96 2.09
N LYS A 130 -2.27 -8.02 1.15
CA LYS A 130 -2.52 -6.59 1.41
C LYS A 130 -3.93 -6.30 1.90
N LEU A 131 -4.95 -6.90 1.31
CA LEU A 131 -6.34 -6.72 1.73
C LEU A 131 -6.56 -7.25 3.16
N ASN A 132 -5.96 -8.38 3.48
CA ASN A 132 -5.97 -8.92 4.83
C ASN A 132 -5.24 -8.01 5.83
N LEU A 133 -4.08 -7.45 5.46
CA LEU A 133 -3.37 -6.48 6.31
C LEU A 133 -4.18 -5.20 6.51
N ASN A 134 -4.82 -4.67 5.47
CA ASN A 134 -5.69 -3.50 5.59
C ASN A 134 -6.82 -3.77 6.60
N TYR A 135 -7.42 -4.96 6.58
CA TYR A 135 -8.42 -5.38 7.55
C TYR A 135 -7.85 -5.43 8.97
N VAL A 136 -6.72 -6.08 9.16
CA VAL A 136 -6.05 -6.21 10.47
C VAL A 136 -5.70 -4.83 11.04
N TRP A 137 -5.09 -3.95 10.24
CA TRP A 137 -4.67 -2.62 10.69
C TRP A 137 -5.85 -1.70 11.00
N LEU A 138 -6.91 -1.74 10.20
CA LEU A 138 -8.14 -1.03 10.51
C LEU A 138 -8.66 -1.43 11.88
N HIS A 139 -8.83 -2.72 12.11
CA HIS A 139 -9.39 -3.20 13.38
C HIS A 139 -8.46 -2.92 14.55
N LEU A 140 -7.18 -3.25 14.45
CA LEU A 140 -6.22 -3.16 15.54
C LEU A 140 -5.84 -1.71 15.88
N GLU A 141 -5.39 -0.93 14.88
CA GLU A 141 -4.84 0.40 15.12
C GLU A 141 -5.91 1.50 15.10
N THR A 142 -6.89 1.41 14.20
CA THR A 142 -7.87 2.48 14.00
C THR A 142 -9.11 2.31 14.87
N LEU A 143 -9.65 1.12 14.97
CA LEU A 143 -10.84 0.83 15.77
C LEU A 143 -10.53 0.32 17.20
N GLY A 144 -9.28 -0.01 17.49
CA GLY A 144 -8.86 -0.54 18.80
C GLY A 144 -9.45 -1.92 19.14
N ARG A 145 -9.78 -2.72 18.12
CA ARG A 145 -10.42 -4.04 18.28
C ARG A 145 -9.39 -5.16 18.11
N LYS A 146 -9.35 -6.10 19.05
CA LYS A 146 -8.45 -7.27 18.99
C LYS A 146 -9.08 -8.41 18.17
N THR A 147 -9.18 -8.24 16.87
CA THR A 147 -9.73 -9.22 15.91
C THR A 147 -8.86 -9.29 14.65
N GLY A 148 -9.14 -10.22 13.75
CA GLY A 148 -8.41 -10.36 12.48
C GLY A 148 -7.24 -11.34 12.54
N TRP A 149 -7.26 -12.31 13.45
CA TRP A 149 -6.18 -13.30 13.56
C TRP A 149 -6.09 -14.24 12.37
N SER A 150 -7.22 -14.65 11.81
CA SER A 150 -7.28 -15.45 10.59
C SER A 150 -6.71 -14.69 9.39
N GLU A 151 -7.11 -13.43 9.26
CA GLU A 151 -6.64 -12.52 8.22
C GLU A 151 -5.15 -12.23 8.36
N TYR A 152 -4.65 -12.04 9.59
CA TYR A 152 -3.22 -11.90 9.83
C TYR A 152 -2.41 -13.09 9.34
N TRP A 153 -2.83 -14.30 9.68
CA TRP A 153 -2.12 -15.50 9.27
C TRP A 153 -2.24 -15.78 7.78
N GLU A 154 -3.39 -15.50 7.18
CA GLU A 154 -3.57 -15.60 5.74
C GLU A 154 -2.69 -14.57 5.02
N ALA A 155 -2.67 -13.31 5.49
CA ALA A 155 -1.80 -12.27 4.93
C ALA A 155 -0.34 -12.70 4.94
N ARG A 156 0.12 -13.19 6.09
CA ARG A 156 1.51 -13.61 6.25
C ARG A 156 1.87 -14.74 5.29
N ARG A 157 1.04 -15.80 5.22
CA ARG A 157 1.28 -16.93 4.31
C ARG A 157 1.25 -16.52 2.85
N SER A 158 0.31 -15.67 2.46
CA SER A 158 0.22 -15.18 1.08
C SER A 158 1.43 -14.33 0.68
N LEU A 159 1.89 -13.45 1.57
CA LEU A 159 3.09 -12.64 1.30
C LEU A 159 4.38 -13.46 1.32
N ASP A 160 4.48 -14.45 2.22
CA ASP A 160 5.63 -15.34 2.27
C ASP A 160 5.68 -16.21 0.99
N ALA A 161 4.54 -16.72 0.49
CA ALA A 161 4.45 -17.45 -0.78
C ALA A 161 4.79 -16.56 -1.98
N ALA A 162 4.25 -15.35 -2.07
CA ALA A 162 4.61 -14.41 -3.14
C ALA A 162 6.13 -14.10 -3.19
N LEU A 163 6.80 -14.10 -2.03
CA LEU A 163 8.24 -13.87 -1.95
C LEU A 163 9.07 -15.14 -2.19
N GLU A 164 8.51 -16.34 -1.96
CA GLU A 164 9.13 -17.62 -2.30
C GLU A 164 9.17 -17.80 -3.81
N ASP A 165 8.05 -17.53 -4.49
CA ASP A 165 7.91 -17.63 -5.94
C ASP A 165 8.67 -16.50 -6.65
N ASN A 166 8.54 -15.27 -6.14
CA ASN A 166 9.18 -14.09 -6.70
C ASN A 166 9.91 -13.26 -5.62
N PRO A 167 11.17 -13.58 -5.30
CA PRO A 167 11.95 -12.83 -4.31
C PRO A 167 12.16 -11.35 -4.63
N ARG A 168 11.88 -10.92 -5.87
CA ARG A 168 11.95 -9.53 -6.33
C ARG A 168 10.59 -8.81 -6.31
N HIS A 169 9.56 -9.42 -5.77
CA HIS A 169 8.26 -8.78 -5.61
C HIS A 169 8.34 -7.67 -4.54
N MET A 170 8.75 -6.45 -4.95
CA MET A 170 9.10 -5.37 -4.02
C MET A 170 7.92 -4.95 -3.13
N ARG A 171 6.69 -4.91 -3.65
CA ARG A 171 5.50 -4.57 -2.85
C ARG A 171 5.22 -5.62 -1.76
N ALA A 172 5.38 -6.92 -2.05
CA ALA A 172 5.24 -7.99 -1.06
C ALA A 172 6.34 -7.88 0.01
N ARG A 173 7.57 -7.54 -0.38
CA ARG A 173 8.70 -7.30 0.53
C ARG A 173 8.41 -6.13 1.49
N VAL A 174 7.88 -5.02 0.99
CA VAL A 174 7.47 -3.86 1.81
C VAL A 174 6.37 -4.26 2.80
N ALA A 175 5.33 -4.93 2.32
CA ALA A 175 4.23 -5.38 3.17
C ALA A 175 4.71 -6.34 4.27
N ARG A 176 5.60 -7.27 3.93
CA ARG A 176 6.20 -8.23 4.86
C ARG A 176 7.12 -7.55 5.88
N ALA A 177 7.94 -6.59 5.44
CA ALA A 177 8.78 -5.78 6.31
C ALA A 177 7.93 -4.98 7.32
N TRP A 178 6.80 -4.45 6.88
CA TRP A 178 5.86 -3.74 7.75
C TRP A 178 5.25 -4.65 8.81
N VAL A 179 4.86 -5.88 8.45
CA VAL A 179 4.40 -6.90 9.41
C VAL A 179 5.47 -7.16 10.48
N ASP A 180 6.72 -7.40 10.08
CA ASP A 180 7.82 -7.68 11.00
C ASP A 180 8.10 -6.50 11.93
N TYR A 181 8.04 -5.27 11.41
CA TYR A 181 8.21 -4.06 12.20
C TYR A 181 7.14 -3.93 13.30
N ILE A 182 5.86 -4.10 12.93
CA ILE A 182 4.75 -3.99 13.89
C ILE A 182 4.81 -5.11 14.95
N VAL A 183 5.06 -6.36 14.53
CA VAL A 183 5.21 -7.47 15.45
C VAL A 183 6.38 -7.23 16.41
N ALA A 184 7.51 -6.73 15.92
CA ALA A 184 8.68 -6.44 16.73
C ALA A 184 8.48 -5.29 17.72
N THR A 185 7.67 -4.28 17.39
CA THR A 185 7.53 -3.04 18.16
C THR A 185 6.30 -2.99 19.06
N LYS A 186 5.20 -3.64 18.66
CA LYS A 186 3.91 -3.57 19.34
C LYS A 186 3.57 -4.80 20.18
N MET A 187 4.20 -5.95 19.91
CA MET A 187 3.85 -7.20 20.57
C MET A 187 4.82 -7.53 21.69
N THR A 188 4.30 -8.15 22.78
CA THR A 188 5.14 -8.68 23.86
C THR A 188 6.00 -9.84 23.37
N ARG A 189 7.08 -10.19 24.08
CA ARG A 189 7.99 -11.28 23.66
C ARG A 189 7.27 -12.60 23.42
N GLY A 190 6.35 -13.00 24.31
CA GLY A 190 5.58 -14.24 24.15
C GLY A 190 4.66 -14.22 22.93
N THR A 191 3.88 -13.13 22.77
CA THR A 191 3.01 -12.95 21.62
C THR A 191 3.80 -12.90 20.30
N ARG A 192 4.99 -12.29 20.33
CA ARG A 192 5.89 -12.20 19.15
C ARG A 192 6.31 -13.58 18.65
N TRP A 193 6.62 -14.50 19.57
CA TRP A 193 6.95 -15.89 19.23
C TRP A 193 5.75 -16.59 18.57
N VAL A 194 4.56 -16.46 19.15
CA VAL A 194 3.30 -17.03 18.59
C VAL A 194 3.02 -16.47 17.19
N LEU A 195 3.28 -15.18 16.94
CA LEU A 195 3.07 -14.54 15.63
C LEU A 195 4.17 -14.82 14.60
N GLY A 196 5.01 -15.84 14.84
CA GLY A 196 6.05 -16.26 13.91
C GLY A 196 7.30 -15.36 13.91
N GLY A 197 7.53 -14.64 15.00
CA GLY A 197 8.64 -13.73 15.16
C GLY A 197 8.46 -12.40 14.41
N GLY A 198 9.49 -11.59 14.45
CA GLY A 198 9.59 -10.29 13.80
C GLY A 198 10.85 -9.61 14.31
N SER A 199 11.59 -8.99 13.42
CA SER A 199 12.83 -8.28 13.76
C SER A 199 12.76 -6.87 13.17
N LYS A 200 12.94 -5.86 14.03
CA LYS A 200 13.10 -4.47 13.57
C LYS A 200 14.21 -4.34 12.55
N LYS A 201 15.34 -5.03 12.78
CA LYS A 201 16.49 -5.00 11.87
C LYS A 201 16.11 -5.53 10.49
N SER A 202 15.47 -6.69 10.41
CA SER A 202 15.03 -7.28 9.14
C SER A 202 14.01 -6.41 8.44
N ALA A 203 13.07 -5.81 9.19
CA ALA A 203 12.07 -4.90 8.65
C ALA A 203 12.71 -3.68 7.98
N PHE A 204 13.68 -3.02 8.65
CA PHE A 204 14.38 -1.88 8.05
C PHE A 204 15.24 -2.28 6.84
N ILE A 205 15.89 -3.45 6.88
CA ILE A 205 16.65 -3.95 5.72
C ILE A 205 15.70 -4.12 4.53
N GLY A 206 14.60 -4.88 4.70
CA GLY A 206 13.66 -5.13 3.61
C GLY A 206 13.01 -3.86 3.06
N ALA A 207 12.66 -2.90 3.93
CA ALA A 207 12.10 -1.61 3.50
C ALA A 207 13.12 -0.74 2.73
N ARG A 208 14.38 -0.69 3.19
CA ARG A 208 15.44 0.05 2.48
C ARG A 208 15.81 -0.58 1.14
N GLU A 209 15.90 -1.90 1.07
CA GLU A 209 16.13 -2.63 -0.18
C GLU A 209 15.03 -2.33 -1.19
N ALA A 210 13.77 -2.36 -0.77
CA ALA A 210 12.64 -2.05 -1.64
C ALA A 210 12.61 -0.58 -2.08
N ALA A 211 12.92 0.36 -1.18
CA ALA A 211 12.97 1.80 -1.49
C ALA A 211 14.15 2.17 -2.41
N GLY A 212 15.25 1.39 -2.35
CA GLY A 212 16.43 1.57 -3.21
C GLY A 212 16.40 0.76 -4.50
N ALA A 213 15.40 -0.10 -4.72
CA ALA A 213 15.31 -0.92 -5.91
C ALA A 213 14.94 -0.09 -7.14
N ASP A 214 15.49 -0.49 -8.30
CA ASP A 214 15.03 0.00 -9.60
C ASP A 214 13.68 -0.67 -9.92
N SER A 215 12.61 0.07 -9.63
CA SER A 215 11.23 -0.42 -9.74
C SER A 215 10.32 0.69 -10.26
N GLU A 216 9.10 0.32 -10.65
CA GLU A 216 8.08 1.28 -11.07
C GLU A 216 7.85 2.37 -10.02
N PHE A 217 7.50 3.58 -10.49
CA PHE A 217 7.38 4.77 -9.65
C PHE A 217 6.56 4.55 -8.37
N PHE A 218 5.33 4.01 -8.48
CA PHE A 218 4.48 3.83 -7.31
C PHE A 218 4.91 2.67 -6.39
N VAL A 219 5.63 1.68 -6.91
CA VAL A 219 6.25 0.61 -6.10
C VAL A 219 7.35 1.19 -5.20
N ARG A 220 8.22 2.03 -5.77
CA ARG A 220 9.25 2.76 -5.02
C ARG A 220 8.63 3.71 -3.99
N VAL A 221 7.63 4.49 -4.39
CA VAL A 221 6.91 5.43 -3.52
C VAL A 221 6.27 4.71 -2.33
N GLU A 222 5.61 3.57 -2.53
CA GLU A 222 5.05 2.76 -1.44
C GLU A 222 6.13 2.35 -0.44
N ALA A 223 7.29 1.93 -0.94
CA ALA A 223 8.43 1.53 -0.10
C ALA A 223 9.02 2.73 0.68
N GLU A 224 9.19 3.88 0.03
CA GLU A 224 9.69 5.10 0.67
C GLU A 224 8.73 5.61 1.75
N PHE A 225 7.41 5.61 1.52
CA PHE A 225 6.43 5.98 2.55
C PHE A 225 6.43 5.00 3.72
N ALA A 226 6.53 3.69 3.46
CA ALA A 226 6.61 2.68 4.51
C ALA A 226 7.88 2.87 5.36
N LEU A 227 9.03 3.06 4.71
CA LEU A 227 10.30 3.32 5.38
C LEU A 227 10.26 4.62 6.20
N TRP A 228 9.73 5.70 5.62
CA TRP A 228 9.55 6.98 6.31
C TRP A 228 8.72 6.82 7.59
N GLU A 229 7.58 6.13 7.52
CA GLU A 229 6.71 5.93 8.68
C GLU A 229 7.38 5.06 9.76
N MET A 230 8.13 4.01 9.36
CA MET A 230 8.94 3.21 10.29
C MET A 230 10.00 4.06 11.01
N LEU A 231 10.73 4.90 10.26
CA LEU A 231 11.77 5.78 10.78
C LEU A 231 11.20 6.82 11.76
N VAL A 232 10.08 7.44 11.42
CA VAL A 232 9.38 8.38 12.29
C VAL A 232 8.96 7.71 13.61
N ARG A 233 8.38 6.52 13.54
CA ARG A 233 7.98 5.73 14.71
C ARG A 233 9.18 5.31 15.57
N ASP A 234 10.33 5.09 14.96
CA ASP A 234 11.58 4.69 15.62
C ASP A 234 12.47 5.88 16.01
N ARG A 235 11.99 7.12 15.82
CA ARG A 235 12.68 8.38 16.10
C ARG A 235 14.02 8.55 15.35
N GLN A 236 14.21 7.90 14.22
CA GLN A 236 15.34 8.10 13.34
C GLN A 236 15.08 9.32 12.41
N LEU A 237 14.96 10.50 13.04
CA LEU A 237 14.40 11.70 12.40
C LEU A 237 15.24 12.25 11.26
N ALA A 238 16.57 12.11 11.30
CA ALA A 238 17.44 12.61 10.25
C ALA A 238 17.19 11.91 8.90
N GLU A 239 17.15 10.57 8.91
CA GLU A 239 16.85 9.78 7.72
C GLU A 239 15.38 9.96 7.28
N ALA A 240 14.44 10.01 8.24
CA ALA A 240 13.04 10.29 7.97
C ALA A 240 12.85 11.65 7.27
N THR A 241 13.59 12.69 7.69
CA THR A 241 13.52 14.02 7.07
C THR A 241 14.02 13.99 5.63
N ALA A 242 15.13 13.30 5.35
CA ALA A 242 15.65 13.19 4.00
C ALA A 242 14.67 12.49 3.04
N ILE A 243 14.01 11.42 3.51
CA ILE A 243 12.97 10.74 2.72
C ILE A 243 11.75 11.64 2.53
N ALA A 244 11.28 12.29 3.60
CA ALA A 244 10.12 13.17 3.53
C ALA A 244 10.33 14.34 2.55
N GLN A 245 11.55 14.90 2.49
CA GLN A 245 11.89 15.96 1.53
C GLN A 245 11.77 15.48 0.08
N ARG A 246 12.26 14.26 -0.23
CA ARG A 246 12.11 13.70 -1.59
C ARG A 246 10.63 13.43 -1.92
N LEU A 247 9.90 12.77 -1.00
CA LEU A 247 8.49 12.49 -1.20
C LEU A 247 7.65 13.76 -1.36
N ALA A 248 7.99 14.86 -0.67
CA ALA A 248 7.29 16.14 -0.79
C ALA A 248 7.46 16.81 -2.17
N LEU A 249 8.53 16.51 -2.91
CA LEU A 249 8.70 16.96 -4.30
C LEU A 249 7.71 16.26 -5.23
N ASP A 250 7.50 14.96 -5.03
CA ASP A 250 6.58 14.15 -5.84
C ASP A 250 5.10 14.32 -5.42
N PHE A 251 4.86 14.62 -4.13
CA PHE A 251 3.54 14.73 -3.50
C PHE A 251 3.41 16.03 -2.69
N PRO A 252 3.41 17.20 -3.34
CA PRO A 252 3.42 18.51 -2.65
C PRO A 252 2.14 18.80 -1.88
N GLU A 253 1.03 18.15 -2.21
CA GLU A 253 -0.26 18.32 -1.50
C GLU A 253 -0.36 17.45 -0.24
N ASN A 254 0.64 16.58 0.03
CA ASN A 254 0.60 15.71 1.21
C ASN A 254 0.85 16.51 2.49
N HIS A 255 -0.24 16.93 3.13
CA HIS A 255 -0.20 17.69 4.37
C HIS A 255 0.52 16.96 5.53
N LYS A 256 0.60 15.62 5.50
CA LYS A 256 1.30 14.84 6.55
C LYS A 256 2.81 15.00 6.42
N LEU A 257 3.35 14.99 5.20
CA LEU A 257 4.75 15.30 4.93
C LEU A 257 5.06 16.74 5.29
N ALA A 258 4.23 17.70 4.86
CA ALA A 258 4.40 19.11 5.18
C ALA A 258 4.41 19.37 6.70
N ASN A 259 3.46 18.79 7.44
CA ASN A 259 3.41 18.91 8.89
C ASN A 259 4.63 18.29 9.57
N PHE A 260 5.11 17.14 9.09
CA PHE A 260 6.31 16.51 9.62
C PHE A 260 7.55 17.38 9.39
N LEU A 261 7.75 17.89 8.17
CA LEU A 261 8.89 18.72 7.80
C LEU A 261 8.91 20.05 8.57
N ASN A 262 7.73 20.65 8.79
CA ASN A 262 7.61 21.88 9.59
C ASN A 262 7.90 21.64 11.08
N ALA A 263 7.61 20.46 11.62
CA ALA A 263 7.88 20.11 13.02
C ALA A 263 9.32 19.64 13.28
N ALA A 264 10.03 19.13 12.27
CA ALA A 264 11.36 18.56 12.39
C ALA A 264 12.43 19.54 12.93
N PRO A 265 12.48 20.83 12.55
CA PRO A 265 13.44 21.81 13.11
C PRO A 265 13.31 22.01 14.62
N ALA A 266 12.09 22.03 15.15
CA ALA A 266 11.82 22.21 16.57
C ALA A 266 12.30 21.01 17.41
N GLN A 267 12.27 19.80 16.87
CA GLN A 267 12.73 18.59 17.57
C GLN A 267 14.27 18.50 17.64
N ASN A 268 14.98 19.01 16.64
CA ASN A 268 16.46 19.07 16.64
C ASN A 268 17.02 20.07 17.65
N LEU A 269 16.27 21.12 17.99
CA LEU A 269 16.67 22.11 19.00
C LEU A 269 16.51 21.57 20.42
N ASN A 270 15.48 20.75 20.68
CA ASN A 270 15.25 20.14 21.99
C ASN A 270 16.18 18.95 22.29
N GLY A 271 16.76 18.30 21.25
CA GLY A 271 17.73 17.21 21.42
C GLY A 271 19.14 17.65 21.76
N ARG A 272 19.48 18.93 21.58
CA ARG A 272 20.80 19.49 21.91
C ARG A 272 20.91 20.10 23.33
N GLY A 273 19.79 20.12 24.07
CA GLY A 273 19.70 20.77 25.37
C GLY A 273 20.03 19.90 26.59
N VAL A 274 20.46 18.64 26.42
CA VAL A 274 20.81 17.75 27.57
C VAL A 274 22.22 17.17 27.37
N GLN A 275 23.18 18.02 27.10
CA GLN A 275 24.61 17.76 27.32
C GLN A 275 25.26 19.04 27.78
N SER A 276 25.07 19.35 29.04
CA SER A 276 25.96 20.28 29.76
C SER A 276 26.25 19.71 31.12
N ASP A 277 27.53 19.40 31.28
CA ASP A 277 28.31 19.54 32.51
C ASP A 277 27.91 18.72 33.75
N THR A 278 28.58 17.57 33.90
CA THR A 278 29.20 17.22 35.18
C THR A 278 30.52 16.51 34.91
N ALA A 279 31.61 17.27 34.97
CA ALA A 279 32.89 16.91 35.47
C ALA A 279 33.26 18.00 36.51
N PRO A 280 34.06 17.75 37.52
CA PRO A 280 35.14 16.77 37.67
C PRO A 280 34.86 15.65 38.65
#